data_302f01a0b34c48aba318028b52bf6274
#
_entry.id   302f01a0b34c48aba318028b52bf6274
#
_cell.length_a   1.000
_cell.length_b   1.000
_cell.length_c   1.000
_cell.angle_alpha   90.00
_cell.angle_beta   90.00
_cell.angle_gamma   90.00
#
_symmetry.space_group_name_H-M   'P 1'
#
loop_
_entity.id
_entity.type
_entity.pdbx_description
1 polymer ?
#
loop_
_entity_poly.entity_id
_entity_poly.type
_entity_poly.pdbx_seq_one_letter_code
_entity_poly.pdbx_strand_id
1 'polypeptide(L)'
;RFCKDKKVLDCFTHTGSFALNAGIAGAKSVLGVDASQLAVDQATENAKLNGLENTVSFRCADVFELLPELEAQGEKYDVVILDPPAFTKSRNSIKNAVKGYREINLRGLKLVKDGGFLVTCSCSHFMDPELFAKTIREASHGAHKRLRQVEFKTQGPDHPILWAADESYYLKFYIFQVVDEK
;
A
#
# COMPACT_ATOMS: atom_id res chain seq x y z
N ARG A 1 -14.40 0.06 5.36
CA ARG A 1 -14.83 -1.04 6.24
C ARG A 1 -13.66 -1.73 6.96
N PHE A 2 -12.46 -1.73 6.40
CA PHE A 2 -11.28 -2.40 7.00
C PHE A 2 -10.53 -1.55 8.04
N CYS A 3 -10.81 -0.25 8.13
CA CYS A 3 -10.03 0.71 8.93
C CYS A 3 -10.70 1.13 10.24
N LYS A 4 -12.00 0.84 10.45
CA LYS A 4 -12.73 1.27 11.65
C LYS A 4 -12.06 0.73 12.92
N ASP A 5 -11.76 1.61 13.88
CA ASP A 5 -11.09 1.33 15.16
C ASP A 5 -9.67 0.73 15.01
N LYS A 6 -9.01 0.96 13.85
CA LYS A 6 -7.72 0.38 13.47
C LYS A 6 -6.59 1.40 13.45
N LYS A 7 -5.36 0.94 13.73
CA LYS A 7 -4.11 1.68 13.46
C LYS A 7 -3.68 1.38 12.03
N VAL A 8 -3.57 2.43 11.20
CA VAL A 8 -3.35 2.32 9.75
C VAL A 8 -2.02 2.98 9.38
N LEU A 9 -1.25 2.33 8.50
CA LEU A 9 -0.09 2.89 7.81
C LEU A 9 -0.40 2.98 6.32
N ASP A 10 -0.31 4.19 5.74
CA ASP A 10 -0.53 4.46 4.32
C ASP A 10 0.77 4.93 3.66
N CYS A 11 1.44 4.03 2.94
CA CYS A 11 2.69 4.28 2.25
C CYS A 11 2.46 4.76 0.82
N PHE A 12 3.25 5.76 0.41
CA PHE A 12 3.08 6.48 -0.86
C PHE A 12 1.76 7.25 -0.90
N THR A 13 1.44 7.90 0.22
CA THR A 13 0.13 8.51 0.48
C THR A 13 -0.23 9.66 -0.47
N HIS A 14 0.76 10.25 -1.16
CA HIS A 14 0.61 11.42 -2.01
C HIS A 14 -0.13 12.54 -1.26
N THR A 15 -1.26 13.02 -1.74
CA THR A 15 -2.08 14.05 -1.09
C THR A 15 -3.03 13.51 -0.02
N GLY A 16 -2.82 12.25 0.43
CA GLY A 16 -3.52 11.66 1.56
C GLY A 16 -4.80 10.89 1.24
N SER A 17 -5.03 10.50 -0.02
CA SER A 17 -6.32 9.91 -0.43
C SER A 17 -6.73 8.70 0.40
N PHE A 18 -5.88 7.67 0.54
CA PHE A 18 -6.21 6.49 1.37
C PHE A 18 -6.21 6.83 2.86
N ALA A 19 -5.25 7.61 3.33
CA ALA A 19 -5.16 8.00 4.74
C ALA A 19 -6.41 8.75 5.21
N LEU A 20 -6.89 9.73 4.43
CA LEU A 20 -8.09 10.50 4.76
C LEU A 20 -9.36 9.64 4.75
N ASN A 21 -9.51 8.76 3.73
CA ASN A 21 -10.62 7.82 3.68
C ASN A 21 -10.60 6.83 4.86
N ALA A 22 -9.42 6.40 5.33
CA ALA A 22 -9.30 5.60 6.54
C ALA A 22 -9.74 6.38 7.78
N GLY A 23 -9.34 7.66 7.91
CA GLY A 23 -9.78 8.56 8.97
C GLY A 23 -11.30 8.75 8.99
N ILE A 24 -11.91 9.08 7.85
CA ILE A 24 -13.37 9.21 7.68
C ILE A 24 -14.10 7.91 8.04
N ALA A 25 -13.51 6.76 7.71
CA ALA A 25 -14.06 5.45 8.05
C ALA A 25 -13.94 5.09 9.55
N GLY A 26 -13.42 5.98 10.38
CA GLY A 26 -13.31 5.82 11.84
C GLY A 26 -12.05 5.06 12.26
N ALA A 27 -10.94 5.19 11.56
CA ALA A 27 -9.66 4.66 12.04
C ALA A 27 -9.29 5.26 13.41
N LYS A 28 -8.63 4.46 14.26
CA LYS A 28 -8.13 4.93 15.54
C LYS A 28 -6.97 5.92 15.37
N SER A 29 -6.09 5.64 14.43
CA SER A 29 -4.98 6.51 14.02
C SER A 29 -4.50 6.11 12.65
N VAL A 30 -4.04 7.09 11.86
CA VAL A 30 -3.48 6.89 10.53
C VAL A 30 -2.17 7.65 10.42
N LEU A 31 -1.13 6.97 9.93
CA LEU A 31 0.11 7.57 9.49
C LEU A 31 0.22 7.44 7.98
N GLY A 32 0.15 8.58 7.27
CA GLY A 32 0.45 8.66 5.84
C GLY A 32 1.91 9.03 5.60
N VAL A 33 2.57 8.39 4.63
CA VAL A 33 3.98 8.61 4.34
C VAL A 33 4.18 8.83 2.85
N ASP A 34 4.94 9.86 2.50
CA ASP A 34 5.40 10.13 1.14
C ASP A 34 6.80 10.74 1.15
N ALA A 35 7.57 10.53 0.09
CA ALA A 35 8.90 11.14 -0.06
C ALA A 35 8.84 12.61 -0.48
N SER A 36 7.71 13.10 -0.97
CA SER A 36 7.49 14.47 -1.42
C SER A 36 6.99 15.35 -0.27
N GLN A 37 7.81 16.30 0.19
CA GLN A 37 7.38 17.28 1.19
C GLN A 37 6.14 18.05 0.75
N LEU A 38 6.06 18.45 -0.52
CA LEU A 38 4.90 19.15 -1.05
C LEU A 38 3.62 18.32 -0.94
N ALA A 39 3.69 17.02 -1.25
CA ALA A 39 2.55 16.11 -1.13
C ALA A 39 2.11 15.97 0.34
N VAL A 40 3.07 15.83 1.27
CA VAL A 40 2.83 15.76 2.72
C VAL A 40 2.19 17.04 3.25
N ASP A 41 2.66 18.21 2.80
CA ASP A 41 2.07 19.50 3.20
C ASP A 41 0.62 19.58 2.72
N GLN A 42 0.34 19.23 1.46
CA GLN A 42 -1.02 19.20 0.92
C GLN A 42 -1.91 18.18 1.63
N ALA A 43 -1.39 16.99 1.93
CA ALA A 43 -2.12 15.96 2.69
C ALA A 43 -2.49 16.45 4.09
N THR A 44 -1.57 17.17 4.75
CA THR A 44 -1.80 17.76 6.08
C THR A 44 -2.90 18.82 6.03
N GLU A 45 -2.90 19.71 5.04
CA GLU A 45 -3.98 20.69 4.85
C GLU A 45 -5.31 20.00 4.52
N ASN A 46 -5.29 18.94 3.70
CA ASN A 46 -6.49 18.15 3.41
C ASN A 46 -7.06 17.48 4.68
N ALA A 47 -6.21 17.01 5.61
CA ALA A 47 -6.67 16.47 6.90
C ALA A 47 -7.38 17.55 7.73
N LYS A 48 -6.83 18.77 7.83
CA LYS A 48 -7.45 19.90 8.52
C LYS A 48 -8.80 20.27 7.92
N LEU A 49 -8.87 20.36 6.56
CA LEU A 49 -10.11 20.68 5.85
C LEU A 49 -11.23 19.65 6.10
N ASN A 50 -10.87 18.42 6.45
CA ASN A 50 -11.81 17.33 6.76
C ASN A 50 -12.00 17.11 8.26
N GLY A 51 -11.40 17.91 9.15
CA GLY A 51 -11.47 17.75 10.60
C GLY A 51 -10.82 16.49 11.12
N LEU A 52 -9.78 16.00 10.43
CA LEU A 52 -9.10 14.72 10.70
C LEU A 52 -7.69 14.89 11.31
N GLU A 53 -7.26 16.12 11.60
CA GLU A 53 -5.91 16.45 12.07
C GLU A 53 -5.53 15.75 13.40
N ASN A 54 -6.50 15.33 14.18
CA ASN A 54 -6.28 14.59 15.43
C ASN A 54 -6.18 13.07 15.24
N THR A 55 -6.56 12.57 14.06
CA THR A 55 -6.60 11.12 13.75
C THR A 55 -5.60 10.74 12.67
N VAL A 56 -5.38 11.63 11.69
CA VAL A 56 -4.52 11.39 10.52
C VAL A 56 -3.32 12.32 10.60
N SER A 57 -2.15 11.75 10.60
CA SER A 57 -0.87 12.46 10.55
C SER A 57 -0.06 12.05 9.32
N PHE A 58 0.86 12.92 8.90
CA PHE A 58 1.70 12.65 7.73
C PHE A 58 3.18 12.84 8.06
N ARG A 59 4.04 12.05 7.41
CA ARG A 59 5.49 12.11 7.54
C ARG A 59 6.13 12.11 6.16
N CYS A 60 7.04 13.07 5.92
CA CYS A 60 7.91 13.03 4.74
C CYS A 60 9.06 12.06 5.01
N ALA A 61 9.10 10.95 4.27
CA ALA A 61 10.16 9.94 4.38
C ALA A 61 10.17 9.03 3.14
N ASP A 62 11.34 8.46 2.85
CA ASP A 62 11.45 7.35 1.90
C ASP A 62 10.88 6.07 2.54
N VAL A 63 9.89 5.46 1.89
CA VAL A 63 9.23 4.25 2.37
C VAL A 63 10.20 3.07 2.48
N PHE A 64 11.21 2.97 1.58
CA PHE A 64 12.21 1.90 1.64
C PHE A 64 13.13 2.01 2.86
N GLU A 65 13.33 3.21 3.40
CA GLU A 65 14.10 3.44 4.63
C GLU A 65 13.20 3.35 5.87
N LEU A 66 11.99 3.89 5.79
CA LEU A 66 11.06 3.95 6.92
C LEU A 66 10.54 2.59 7.34
N LEU A 67 10.18 1.69 6.40
CA LEU A 67 9.61 0.39 6.78
C LEU A 67 10.57 -0.45 7.64
N PRO A 68 11.89 -0.57 7.30
CA PRO A 68 12.87 -1.19 8.19
C PRO A 68 13.02 -0.48 9.55
N GLU A 69 12.96 0.85 9.58
CA GLU A 69 13.01 1.64 10.82
C GLU A 69 11.85 1.27 11.76
N LEU A 70 10.62 1.26 11.23
CA LEU A 70 9.42 0.89 11.99
C LEU A 70 9.46 -0.57 12.47
N GLU A 71 10.00 -1.49 11.64
CA GLU A 71 10.20 -2.89 12.01
C GLU A 71 11.18 -3.00 13.21
N ALA A 72 12.30 -2.27 13.17
CA ALA A 72 13.30 -2.26 14.24
C ALA A 72 12.77 -1.66 15.55
N GLN A 73 11.82 -0.70 15.45
CA GLN A 73 11.13 -0.11 16.60
C GLN A 73 10.02 -1.02 17.16
N GLY A 74 9.74 -2.17 16.53
CA GLY A 74 8.67 -3.09 16.95
C GLY A 74 7.26 -2.58 16.65
N GLU A 75 7.14 -1.59 15.77
CA GLU A 75 5.84 -1.03 15.36
C GLU A 75 4.97 -2.07 14.65
N LYS A 76 3.67 -2.04 14.95
CA LYS A 76 2.67 -2.90 14.32
C LYS A 76 1.40 -2.12 13.99
N TYR A 77 0.81 -2.48 12.86
CA TYR A 77 -0.39 -1.86 12.32
C TYR A 77 -1.48 -2.91 12.07
N ASP A 78 -2.73 -2.50 12.21
CA ASP A 78 -3.87 -3.36 11.88
C ASP A 78 -4.11 -3.38 10.36
N VAL A 79 -3.76 -2.29 9.66
CA VAL A 79 -3.82 -2.17 8.20
C VAL A 79 -2.56 -1.49 7.69
N VAL A 80 -1.92 -2.08 6.68
CA VAL A 80 -0.82 -1.46 5.93
C VAL A 80 -1.25 -1.34 4.48
N ILE A 81 -1.11 -0.15 3.91
CA ILE A 81 -1.43 0.18 2.51
C ILE A 81 -0.14 0.50 1.79
N LEU A 82 0.07 -0.15 0.65
CA LEU A 82 1.23 0.01 -0.22
C LEU A 82 0.74 0.35 -1.64
N ASP A 83 0.73 1.64 -1.99
CA ASP A 83 0.35 2.14 -3.32
C ASP A 83 1.51 2.87 -4.00
N PRO A 84 2.59 2.16 -4.33
CA PRO A 84 3.78 2.76 -4.90
C PRO A 84 3.53 3.30 -6.32
N PRO A 85 4.34 4.26 -6.77
CA PRO A 85 4.37 4.63 -8.16
C PRO A 85 4.80 3.45 -9.03
N ALA A 86 4.57 3.54 -10.34
CA ALA A 86 4.98 2.50 -11.28
C ALA A 86 6.50 2.30 -11.24
N PHE A 87 6.97 1.18 -10.69
CA PHE A 87 8.40 0.86 -10.60
C PHE A 87 9.02 0.45 -11.94
N THR A 88 8.19 0.18 -12.95
CA THR A 88 8.68 -0.07 -14.31
C THR A 88 7.83 0.64 -15.35
N LYS A 89 8.53 1.25 -16.32
CA LYS A 89 7.95 1.87 -17.52
C LYS A 89 8.41 1.16 -18.80
N SER A 90 9.18 0.07 -18.67
CA SER A 90 9.70 -0.69 -19.80
C SER A 90 9.94 -2.14 -19.44
N ARG A 91 9.97 -3.02 -20.45
CA ARG A 91 10.28 -4.46 -20.27
C ARG A 91 11.67 -4.70 -19.66
N ASN A 92 12.63 -3.84 -19.97
CA ASN A 92 14.02 -3.99 -19.48
C ASN A 92 14.14 -3.76 -17.97
N SER A 93 13.22 -3.02 -17.35
CA SER A 93 13.22 -2.70 -15.92
C SER A 93 12.33 -3.62 -15.06
N ILE A 94 11.67 -4.63 -15.65
CA ILE A 94 10.77 -5.55 -14.91
C ILE A 94 11.49 -6.23 -13.74
N LYS A 95 12.72 -6.73 -13.93
CA LYS A 95 13.46 -7.41 -12.86
C LYS A 95 13.71 -6.51 -11.65
N ASN A 96 13.99 -5.24 -11.87
CA ASN A 96 14.18 -4.26 -10.80
C ASN A 96 12.85 -3.91 -10.13
N ALA A 97 11.78 -3.78 -10.90
CA ALA A 97 10.44 -3.57 -10.37
C ALA A 97 10.00 -4.73 -9.46
N VAL A 98 10.20 -5.99 -9.88
CA VAL A 98 9.91 -7.19 -9.07
C VAL A 98 10.66 -7.12 -7.72
N LYS A 99 11.94 -6.74 -7.73
CA LYS A 99 12.71 -6.57 -6.49
C LYS A 99 12.10 -5.49 -5.58
N GLY A 100 11.75 -4.33 -6.14
CA GLY A 100 11.14 -3.23 -5.39
C GLY A 100 9.78 -3.62 -4.79
N TYR A 101 8.88 -4.19 -5.60
CA TYR A 101 7.58 -4.67 -5.11
C TYR A 101 7.71 -5.76 -4.05
N ARG A 102 8.67 -6.72 -4.25
CA ARG A 102 8.93 -7.76 -3.27
C ARG A 102 9.41 -7.17 -1.94
N GLU A 103 10.33 -6.22 -1.97
CA GLU A 103 10.90 -5.61 -0.76
C GLU A 103 9.83 -4.85 0.04
N ILE A 104 9.06 -3.95 -0.59
CA ILE A 104 8.04 -3.19 0.13
C ILE A 104 6.94 -4.10 0.69
N ASN A 105 6.52 -5.15 -0.06
CA ASN A 105 5.52 -6.09 0.41
C ASN A 105 6.05 -6.93 1.58
N LEU A 106 7.30 -7.39 1.52
CA LEU A 106 7.95 -8.14 2.62
C LEU A 106 8.00 -7.28 3.89
N ARG A 107 8.48 -6.03 3.79
CA ARG A 107 8.57 -5.12 4.95
C ARG A 107 7.18 -4.73 5.47
N GLY A 108 6.26 -4.40 4.57
CA GLY A 108 4.87 -4.11 4.94
C GLY A 108 4.21 -5.26 5.69
N LEU A 109 4.37 -6.50 5.22
CA LEU A 109 3.83 -7.71 5.86
C LEU A 109 4.37 -7.92 7.27
N LYS A 110 5.64 -7.62 7.51
CA LYS A 110 6.24 -7.71 8.85
C LYS A 110 5.64 -6.70 9.83
N LEU A 111 5.10 -5.58 9.35
CA LEU A 111 4.43 -4.57 10.16
C LEU A 111 2.96 -4.87 10.41
N VAL A 112 2.33 -5.78 9.65
CA VAL A 112 0.93 -6.17 9.87
C VAL A 112 0.81 -7.09 11.07
N LYS A 113 -0.13 -6.79 11.99
CA LYS A 113 -0.52 -7.67 13.09
C LYS A 113 -1.14 -8.96 12.57
N ASP A 114 -1.09 -10.03 13.36
CA ASP A 114 -1.87 -11.25 13.08
C ASP A 114 -3.37 -10.93 12.98
N GLY A 115 -4.02 -11.42 11.92
CA GLY A 115 -5.41 -11.10 11.60
C GLY A 115 -5.65 -9.72 10.97
N GLY A 116 -4.60 -8.90 10.83
CA GLY A 116 -4.66 -7.59 10.16
C GLY A 116 -4.73 -7.68 8.65
N PHE A 117 -4.63 -6.54 7.96
CA PHE A 117 -4.80 -6.46 6.50
C PHE A 117 -3.60 -5.79 5.82
N LEU A 118 -3.20 -6.38 4.69
CA LEU A 118 -2.33 -5.75 3.71
C LEU A 118 -3.17 -5.33 2.51
N VAL A 119 -3.09 -4.06 2.14
CA VAL A 119 -3.56 -3.52 0.87
C VAL A 119 -2.33 -3.25 0.01
N THR A 120 -2.26 -3.81 -1.19
CA THR A 120 -1.09 -3.62 -2.05
C THR A 120 -1.50 -3.46 -3.51
N CYS A 121 -0.86 -2.50 -4.18
CA CYS A 121 -1.21 -2.09 -5.53
C CYS A 121 0.00 -2.12 -6.46
N SER A 122 -0.27 -2.30 -7.74
CA SER A 122 0.65 -2.01 -8.83
C SER A 122 -0.09 -1.37 -9.99
N CYS A 123 0.33 -0.18 -10.36
CA CYS A 123 -0.16 0.53 -11.55
C CYS A 123 0.75 0.34 -12.78
N SER A 124 1.76 -0.53 -12.70
CA SER A 124 2.66 -0.81 -13.83
C SER A 124 2.02 -1.78 -14.82
N HIS A 125 1.85 -1.37 -16.07
CA HIS A 125 1.38 -2.25 -17.14
C HIS A 125 2.27 -3.50 -17.31
N PHE A 126 3.59 -3.33 -17.25
CA PHE A 126 4.56 -4.43 -17.38
C PHE A 126 4.65 -5.37 -16.16
N MET A 127 3.97 -5.07 -15.09
CA MET A 127 3.77 -5.92 -13.93
C MET A 127 2.38 -6.56 -14.06
N ASP A 128 2.27 -7.63 -14.86
CA ASP A 128 1.00 -8.32 -15.05
C ASP A 128 0.45 -8.94 -13.74
N PRO A 129 -0.83 -9.33 -13.68
CA PRO A 129 -1.44 -9.85 -12.47
C PRO A 129 -0.76 -11.11 -11.92
N GLU A 130 -0.29 -12.01 -12.79
CA GLU A 130 0.35 -13.27 -12.38
C GLU A 130 1.72 -12.99 -11.75
N LEU A 131 2.53 -12.14 -12.40
CA LEU A 131 3.84 -11.74 -11.91
C LEU A 131 3.71 -10.99 -10.59
N PHE A 132 2.74 -10.08 -10.46
CA PHE A 132 2.51 -9.34 -9.21
C PHE A 132 2.05 -10.28 -8.09
N ALA A 133 1.10 -11.19 -8.35
CA ALA A 133 0.66 -12.18 -7.38
C ALA A 133 1.80 -13.11 -6.94
N LYS A 134 2.66 -13.56 -7.88
CA LYS A 134 3.87 -14.33 -7.57
C LYS A 134 4.81 -13.54 -6.66
N THR A 135 5.06 -12.27 -6.98
CA THR A 135 5.94 -11.38 -6.20
C THR A 135 5.45 -11.21 -4.76
N ILE A 136 4.13 -10.99 -4.56
CA ILE A 136 3.51 -10.90 -3.23
C ILE A 136 3.64 -12.22 -2.47
N ARG A 137 3.44 -13.37 -3.14
CA ARG A 137 3.59 -14.70 -2.52
C ARG A 137 5.02 -14.93 -2.05
N GLU A 138 6.02 -14.58 -2.85
CA GLU A 138 7.44 -14.67 -2.43
C GLU A 138 7.73 -13.76 -1.23
N ALA A 139 7.15 -12.56 -1.20
CA ALA A 139 7.27 -11.64 -0.06
C ALA A 139 6.63 -12.23 1.20
N SER A 140 5.46 -12.86 1.10
CA SER A 140 4.77 -13.45 2.25
C SER A 140 5.53 -14.62 2.86
N HIS A 141 6.13 -15.47 2.03
CA HIS A 141 7.04 -16.54 2.51
C HIS A 141 8.24 -15.96 3.26
N GLY A 142 8.87 -14.91 2.70
CA GLY A 142 10.01 -14.23 3.36
C GLY A 142 9.64 -13.52 4.66
N ALA A 143 8.38 -13.15 4.84
CA ALA A 143 7.85 -12.53 6.06
C ALA A 143 7.27 -13.55 7.07
N HIS A 144 7.26 -14.85 6.74
CA HIS A 144 6.60 -15.91 7.52
C HIS A 144 5.12 -15.61 7.79
N LYS A 145 4.41 -15.17 6.75
CA LYS A 145 2.98 -14.81 6.79
C LYS A 145 2.20 -15.62 5.78
N ARG A 146 0.97 -15.98 6.14
CA ARG A 146 -0.03 -16.55 5.24
C ARG A 146 -1.01 -15.47 4.83
N LEU A 147 -1.38 -15.45 3.56
CA LEU A 147 -2.29 -14.46 2.98
C LEU A 147 -3.62 -15.13 2.59
N ARG A 148 -4.71 -14.51 3.04
CA ARG A 148 -6.06 -14.84 2.57
C ARG A 148 -6.54 -13.69 1.70
N GLN A 149 -6.69 -13.91 0.40
CA GLN A 149 -7.20 -12.88 -0.51
C GLN A 149 -8.66 -12.57 -0.16
N VAL A 150 -8.93 -11.31 0.18
CA VAL A 150 -10.26 -10.81 0.50
C VAL A 150 -10.88 -10.11 -0.70
N GLU A 151 -10.09 -9.28 -1.39
CA GLU A 151 -10.53 -8.57 -2.58
C GLU A 151 -9.42 -8.54 -3.65
N PHE A 152 -9.85 -8.53 -4.91
CA PHE A 152 -9.06 -8.14 -6.06
C PHE A 152 -9.88 -7.17 -6.90
N LYS A 153 -9.29 -6.03 -7.24
CA LYS A 153 -9.93 -5.01 -8.07
C LYS A 153 -8.96 -4.48 -9.13
N THR A 154 -9.53 -3.95 -10.17
CA THR A 154 -8.86 -3.23 -11.23
C THR A 154 -9.19 -1.73 -11.11
N GLN A 155 -8.85 -0.94 -12.10
CA GLN A 155 -9.15 0.49 -12.13
C GLN A 155 -10.67 0.78 -12.12
N GLY A 156 -11.00 2.00 -11.69
CA GLY A 156 -12.38 2.47 -11.65
C GLY A 156 -12.95 2.75 -13.05
N PRO A 157 -14.27 3.00 -13.15
CA PRO A 157 -14.96 3.24 -14.41
C PRO A 157 -14.55 4.55 -15.11
N ASP A 158 -13.91 5.45 -14.41
CA ASP A 158 -13.29 6.67 -14.94
C ASP A 158 -12.00 6.40 -15.75
N HIS A 159 -11.44 5.19 -15.59
CA HIS A 159 -10.30 4.67 -16.35
C HIS A 159 -10.66 3.31 -16.96
N PRO A 160 -11.52 3.25 -17.99
CA PRO A 160 -12.04 1.98 -18.51
C PRO A 160 -10.94 1.13 -19.15
N ILE A 161 -11.06 -0.19 -19.02
CA ILE A 161 -10.22 -1.13 -19.75
C ILE A 161 -10.73 -1.21 -21.19
N LEU A 162 -9.86 -0.85 -22.13
CA LEU A 162 -10.16 -0.90 -23.57
C LEU A 162 -9.72 -2.26 -24.12
N TRP A 163 -10.67 -3.05 -24.62
CA TRP A 163 -10.39 -4.41 -25.13
C TRP A 163 -9.48 -4.46 -26.34
N ALA A 164 -9.32 -3.32 -27.05
CA ALA A 164 -8.40 -3.18 -28.18
C ALA A 164 -7.03 -2.61 -27.79
N ALA A 165 -6.77 -2.36 -26.48
CA ALA A 165 -5.56 -1.73 -25.99
C ALA A 165 -5.14 -2.35 -24.64
N ASP A 166 -4.30 -3.40 -24.72
CA ASP A 166 -3.85 -4.17 -23.54
C ASP A 166 -3.20 -3.29 -22.46
N GLU A 167 -2.52 -2.21 -22.87
CA GLU A 167 -1.89 -1.24 -21.97
C GLU A 167 -2.88 -0.48 -21.09
N SER A 168 -4.17 -0.45 -21.46
CA SER A 168 -5.21 0.15 -20.64
C SER A 168 -5.52 -0.65 -19.37
N TYR A 169 -5.16 -1.94 -19.32
CA TYR A 169 -5.26 -2.76 -18.12
C TYR A 169 -3.96 -2.65 -17.32
N TYR A 170 -3.91 -1.71 -16.38
CA TYR A 170 -2.69 -1.41 -15.63
C TYR A 170 -2.81 -1.60 -14.12
N LEU A 171 -4.00 -1.45 -13.50
CA LEU A 171 -4.14 -1.50 -12.05
C LEU A 171 -4.42 -2.93 -11.55
N LYS A 172 -3.61 -3.39 -10.62
CA LYS A 172 -3.82 -4.57 -9.79
C LYS A 172 -3.89 -4.10 -8.35
N PHE A 173 -5.04 -4.25 -7.72
CA PHE A 173 -5.31 -3.86 -6.34
C PHE A 173 -5.76 -5.08 -5.55
N TYR A 174 -5.00 -5.46 -4.53
CA TYR A 174 -5.29 -6.58 -3.65
C TYR A 174 -5.53 -6.14 -2.22
N ILE A 175 -6.48 -6.80 -1.55
CA ILE A 175 -6.60 -6.77 -0.09
C ILE A 175 -6.44 -8.20 0.41
N PHE A 176 -5.47 -8.39 1.30
CA PHE A 176 -5.23 -9.66 1.97
C PHE A 176 -5.45 -9.54 3.48
N GLN A 177 -6.13 -10.52 4.07
CA GLN A 177 -5.99 -10.76 5.50
C GLN A 177 -4.67 -11.50 5.74
N VAL A 178 -3.90 -11.01 6.70
CA VAL A 178 -2.57 -11.53 7.03
C VAL A 178 -2.66 -12.37 8.29
N VAL A 179 -2.11 -13.58 8.26
CA VAL A 179 -2.09 -14.50 9.39
C VAL A 179 -0.67 -15.01 9.59
N ASP A 180 -0.21 -15.08 10.84
CA ASP A 180 1.11 -15.59 11.17
C ASP A 180 1.24 -17.09 10.82
N GLU A 181 2.39 -17.51 10.30
CA GLU A 181 2.70 -18.93 10.20
C GLU A 181 2.97 -19.46 11.61
N LYS A 182 2.23 -20.52 11.97
CA LYS A 182 2.45 -21.25 13.22
C LYS A 182 3.48 -22.32 13.02
#